data_fbf7a41c75e74ede5f717953c49d2bd6
#
_entry.id   fbf7a41c75e74ede5f717953c49d2bd6
#
_cell.length_a   1.000
_cell.length_b   1.000
_cell.length_c   1.000
_cell.angle_alpha   90.00
_cell.angle_beta   90.00
_cell.angle_gamma   90.00
#
_symmetry.space_group_name_H-M   'P 1'
#
loop_
_entity.id
_entity.type
_entity.pdbx_description
1 polymer ?
#
loop_
_entity_poly.entity_id
_entity_poly.type
_entity_poly.pdbx_seq_one_letter_code
_entity_poly.pdbx_strand_id
1 'polypeptide(L)'
;MAVANLVAELNPQQIFVPWFLDGHADHRALSQAVANAALPVALEVWAYEWWTALTPNRVVDVTAVWSRKERAAACHRTAAKAFDVTAWLGMSRWRSLHGLHGEGYGEAFLAMPHDAYRDLAAHAGSAGQAAGGS
;
A
#
# COMPACT_ATOMS: atom_id res chain seq x y z
N MET A 1 -17.39 -1.85 9.84
CA MET A 1 -18.71 -1.74 9.20
C MET A 1 -18.65 -1.05 7.84
N ALA A 2 -18.06 0.13 7.69
CA ALA A 2 -18.01 0.83 6.39
C ALA A 2 -17.28 0.05 5.27
N VAL A 3 -16.11 -0.53 5.53
CA VAL A 3 -15.32 -1.27 4.54
C VAL A 3 -16.07 -2.51 4.04
N ALA A 4 -16.64 -3.32 4.95
CA ALA A 4 -17.36 -4.53 4.58
C ALA A 4 -18.61 -4.23 3.72
N ASN A 5 -19.34 -3.17 4.05
CA ASN A 5 -20.52 -2.75 3.26
C ASN A 5 -20.11 -2.32 1.85
N LEU A 6 -19.03 -1.53 1.73
CA LEU A 6 -18.53 -1.08 0.44
C LEU A 6 -18.03 -2.26 -0.43
N VAL A 7 -17.32 -3.20 0.18
CA VAL A 7 -16.87 -4.41 -0.52
C VAL A 7 -18.06 -5.27 -0.96
N ALA A 8 -19.08 -5.42 -0.11
CA ALA A 8 -20.28 -6.18 -0.47
C ALA A 8 -21.07 -5.51 -1.61
N GLU A 9 -21.12 -4.18 -1.65
CA GLU A 9 -21.81 -3.41 -2.70
C GLU A 9 -21.04 -3.48 -4.04
N LEU A 10 -19.72 -3.27 -4.02
CA LEU A 10 -18.89 -3.19 -5.21
C LEU A 10 -18.41 -4.55 -5.73
N ASN A 11 -18.45 -5.58 -4.87
CA ASN A 11 -17.96 -6.94 -5.15
C ASN A 11 -16.60 -6.97 -5.89
N PRO A 12 -15.56 -6.28 -5.39
CA PRO A 12 -14.28 -6.21 -6.06
C PRO A 12 -13.50 -7.52 -5.95
N GLN A 13 -12.66 -7.82 -6.93
CA GLN A 13 -11.70 -8.93 -6.85
C GLN A 13 -10.45 -8.54 -6.09
N GLN A 14 -10.12 -7.25 -6.08
CA GLN A 14 -8.92 -6.68 -5.47
C GLN A 14 -9.23 -5.37 -4.76
N ILE A 15 -8.53 -5.13 -3.65
CA ILE A 15 -8.53 -3.84 -2.97
C ILE A 15 -7.10 -3.37 -2.76
N PHE A 16 -6.87 -2.06 -2.94
CA PHE A 16 -5.58 -1.43 -2.71
C PHE A 16 -5.62 -0.67 -1.41
N VAL A 17 -4.63 -0.90 -0.54
CA VAL A 17 -4.54 -0.28 0.79
C VAL A 17 -3.10 0.17 1.05
N PRO A 18 -2.87 1.18 1.90
CA PRO A 18 -1.53 1.47 2.37
C PRO A 18 -0.93 0.28 3.11
N TRP A 19 0.40 0.18 3.13
CA TRP A 19 1.12 -0.82 3.92
C TRP A 19 0.85 -0.67 5.42
N PHE A 20 0.57 -1.76 6.14
CA PHE A 20 0.20 -1.70 7.57
C PHE A 20 1.36 -1.28 8.50
N LEU A 21 2.61 -1.32 8.05
CA LEU A 21 3.78 -0.75 8.74
C LEU A 21 4.19 0.62 8.17
N ASP A 22 3.31 1.30 7.43
CA ASP A 22 3.58 2.63 6.91
C ASP A 22 3.83 3.65 8.04
N GLY A 23 4.66 4.64 7.80
CA GLY A 23 5.00 5.68 8.77
C GLY A 23 3.82 6.57 9.19
N HIS A 24 2.77 6.70 8.35
CA HIS A 24 1.63 7.57 8.62
C HIS A 24 0.54 6.85 9.44
N ALA A 25 0.04 7.51 10.49
CA ALA A 25 -0.95 6.92 11.39
C ALA A 25 -2.27 6.57 10.69
N ASP A 26 -2.77 7.46 9.80
CA ASP A 26 -4.03 7.23 9.08
C ASP A 26 -3.89 6.06 8.09
N HIS A 27 -2.72 5.87 7.48
CA HIS A 27 -2.44 4.72 6.61
C HIS A 27 -2.53 3.42 7.40
N ARG A 28 -1.88 3.35 8.57
CA ARG A 28 -1.96 2.18 9.44
C ARG A 28 -3.39 1.93 9.93
N ALA A 29 -4.13 2.98 10.28
CA ALA A 29 -5.52 2.86 10.72
C ALA A 29 -6.44 2.30 9.62
N LEU A 30 -6.28 2.77 8.36
CA LEU A 30 -7.01 2.22 7.21
C LEU A 30 -6.66 0.76 6.96
N SER A 31 -5.36 0.43 6.95
CA SER A 31 -4.86 -0.93 6.81
C SER A 31 -5.44 -1.88 7.86
N GLN A 32 -5.45 -1.44 9.13
CA GLN A 32 -6.00 -2.22 10.24
C GLN A 32 -7.52 -2.37 10.12
N ALA A 33 -8.22 -1.33 9.65
CA ALA A 33 -9.67 -1.41 9.41
C ALA A 33 -10.01 -2.45 8.34
N VAL A 34 -9.20 -2.55 7.27
CA VAL A 34 -9.34 -3.59 6.24
C VAL A 34 -9.01 -4.97 6.78
N ALA A 35 -7.93 -5.12 7.53
CA ALA A 35 -7.53 -6.39 8.13
C ALA A 35 -8.61 -6.95 9.08
N ASN A 36 -9.27 -6.09 9.86
CA ASN A 36 -10.30 -6.47 10.83
C ASN A 36 -11.72 -6.58 10.24
N ALA A 37 -11.92 -6.20 8.98
CA ALA A 37 -13.22 -6.28 8.35
C ALA A 37 -13.59 -7.73 8.00
N ALA A 38 -14.87 -8.08 8.10
CA ALA A 38 -15.38 -9.36 7.61
C ALA A 38 -15.50 -9.30 6.08
N LEU A 39 -14.46 -9.73 5.38
CA LEU A 39 -14.36 -9.69 3.91
C LEU A 39 -14.29 -11.11 3.33
N PRO A 40 -14.65 -11.30 2.05
CA PRO A 40 -14.50 -12.59 1.39
C PRO A 40 -13.04 -13.07 1.41
N VAL A 41 -12.82 -14.36 1.70
CA VAL A 41 -11.47 -14.97 1.75
C VAL A 41 -10.74 -14.85 0.41
N ALA A 42 -11.47 -14.96 -0.69
CA ALA A 42 -10.91 -14.87 -2.05
C ALA A 42 -10.57 -13.43 -2.48
N LEU A 43 -10.94 -12.41 -1.69
CA LEU A 43 -10.60 -11.03 -1.99
C LEU A 43 -9.09 -10.82 -1.83
N GLU A 44 -8.43 -10.34 -2.87
CA GLU A 44 -7.02 -10.00 -2.79
C GLU A 44 -6.82 -8.60 -2.20
N VAL A 45 -5.94 -8.51 -1.21
CA VAL A 45 -5.46 -7.24 -0.65
C VAL A 45 -4.09 -6.94 -1.26
N TRP A 46 -3.97 -5.79 -1.88
CA TRP A 46 -2.73 -5.26 -2.46
C TRP A 46 -2.26 -4.09 -1.61
N ALA A 47 -1.34 -4.36 -0.67
CA ALA A 47 -0.74 -3.32 0.17
C ALA A 47 0.34 -2.59 -0.62
N TYR A 48 0.23 -1.25 -0.71
CA TYR A 48 1.19 -0.41 -1.39
C TYR A 48 2.06 0.39 -0.40
N GLU A 49 3.26 0.73 -0.82
CA GLU A 49 4.18 1.57 -0.08
C GLU A 49 3.90 3.07 -0.33
N TRP A 50 4.10 3.87 0.70
CA TRP A 50 4.00 5.32 0.61
C TRP A 50 5.16 6.00 1.37
N TRP A 51 5.11 6.03 2.71
CA TRP A 51 6.18 6.58 3.54
C TRP A 51 7.24 5.56 3.92
N THR A 52 6.90 4.29 3.89
CA THR A 52 7.78 3.20 4.28
C THR A 52 7.83 2.17 3.16
N ALA A 53 9.04 1.87 2.70
CA ALA A 53 9.26 0.82 1.72
C ALA A 53 8.86 -0.55 2.30
N LEU A 54 8.20 -1.36 1.50
CA LEU A 54 7.82 -2.73 1.85
C LEU A 54 8.71 -3.76 1.13
N THR A 55 8.64 -5.02 1.58
CA THR A 55 9.19 -6.14 0.83
C THR A 55 8.11 -6.67 -0.12
N PRO A 56 8.20 -6.38 -1.42
CA PRO A 56 7.14 -6.71 -2.36
C PRO A 56 7.17 -8.16 -2.81
N ASN A 57 6.01 -8.68 -3.15
CA ASN A 57 5.89 -9.89 -3.96
C ASN A 57 5.32 -9.61 -5.36
N ARG A 58 4.95 -8.37 -5.64
CA ARG A 58 4.53 -7.88 -6.95
C ARG A 58 5.18 -6.53 -7.24
N VAL A 59 5.67 -6.37 -8.45
CA VAL A 59 6.05 -5.07 -9.02
C VAL A 59 5.33 -4.92 -10.34
N VAL A 60 4.61 -3.82 -10.49
CA VAL A 60 3.83 -3.49 -11.69
C VAL A 60 4.60 -2.44 -12.48
N ASP A 61 4.83 -2.71 -13.76
CA ASP A 61 5.39 -1.71 -14.68
C ASP A 61 4.35 -0.61 -14.95
N VAL A 62 4.65 0.60 -14.52
CA VAL A 62 3.81 1.79 -14.72
C VAL A 62 4.42 2.79 -15.70
N THR A 63 5.45 2.38 -16.43
CA THR A 63 6.18 3.25 -17.35
C THR A 63 5.27 3.90 -18.39
N ALA A 64 4.36 3.13 -18.98
CA ALA A 64 3.43 3.61 -19.99
C ALA A 64 2.41 4.64 -19.47
N VAL A 65 2.16 4.64 -18.14
CA VAL A 65 1.21 5.55 -17.49
C VAL A 65 1.88 6.54 -16.54
N TRP A 66 3.20 6.60 -16.56
CA TRP A 66 4.00 7.41 -15.65
C TRP A 66 3.55 8.87 -15.58
N SER A 67 3.36 9.52 -16.72
CA SER A 67 2.91 10.92 -16.77
C SER A 67 1.54 11.13 -16.13
N ARG A 68 0.68 10.10 -16.12
CA ARG A 68 -0.61 10.15 -15.41
C ARG A 68 -0.40 10.11 -13.90
N LYS A 69 0.53 9.27 -13.42
CA LYS A 69 0.90 9.20 -12.00
C LYS A 69 1.48 10.51 -11.51
N GLU A 70 2.38 11.14 -12.26
CA GLU A 70 2.95 12.45 -11.92
C GLU A 70 1.86 13.53 -11.78
N ARG A 71 0.94 13.59 -12.74
CA ARG A 71 -0.20 14.53 -12.66
C ARG A 71 -1.10 14.25 -11.47
N ALA A 72 -1.37 12.97 -11.15
CA ALA A 72 -2.17 12.60 -10.00
C ALA A 72 -1.47 13.00 -8.68
N ALA A 73 -0.16 12.75 -8.57
CA ALA A 73 0.64 13.17 -7.42
C ALA A 73 0.61 14.70 -7.23
N ALA A 74 0.71 15.46 -8.31
CA ALA A 74 0.63 16.94 -8.27
C ALA A 74 -0.73 17.47 -7.77
N CYS A 75 -1.80 16.67 -7.81
CA CYS A 75 -3.11 17.04 -7.25
C CYS A 75 -3.12 17.04 -5.71
N HIS A 76 -2.16 16.42 -5.06
CA HIS A 76 -2.03 16.39 -3.60
C HIS A 76 -1.43 17.70 -3.05
N ARG A 77 -2.16 18.82 -3.21
CA ARG A 77 -1.71 20.19 -2.91
C ARG A 77 -1.21 20.37 -1.47
N THR A 78 -1.80 19.67 -0.50
CA THR A 78 -1.39 19.76 0.90
C THR A 78 -0.04 19.08 1.11
N ALA A 79 0.15 17.90 0.55
CA ALA A 79 1.42 17.18 0.60
C ALA A 79 2.53 17.94 -0.11
N ALA A 80 2.24 18.53 -1.29
CA ALA A 80 3.20 19.32 -2.06
C ALA A 80 3.69 20.60 -1.34
N LYS A 81 2.98 21.07 -0.31
CA LYS A 81 3.46 22.16 0.55
C LYS A 81 4.41 21.69 1.65
N ALA A 82 4.34 20.41 2.00
CA ALA A 82 5.10 19.84 3.10
C ALA A 82 6.42 19.20 2.64
N PHE A 83 6.45 18.67 1.41
CA PHE A 83 7.64 18.00 0.86
C PHE A 83 7.64 18.02 -0.67
N ASP A 84 8.81 17.75 -1.25
CA ASP A 84 8.96 17.61 -2.70
C ASP A 84 8.39 16.26 -3.17
N VAL A 85 7.26 16.30 -3.89
CA VAL A 85 6.61 15.09 -4.45
C VAL A 85 7.53 14.31 -5.39
N THR A 86 8.54 14.94 -5.99
CA THR A 86 9.48 14.23 -6.88
C THR A 86 10.36 13.26 -6.12
N ALA A 87 10.68 13.57 -4.85
CA ALA A 87 11.42 12.66 -3.97
C ALA A 87 10.63 11.36 -3.72
N TRP A 88 9.33 11.48 -3.47
CA TRP A 88 8.45 10.31 -3.32
C TRP A 88 8.30 9.53 -4.63
N LEU A 89 8.14 10.20 -5.76
CA LEU A 89 8.10 9.57 -7.08
C LEU A 89 9.39 8.82 -7.43
N GLY A 90 10.51 9.21 -6.85
CA GLY A 90 11.81 8.53 -6.98
C GLY A 90 11.78 7.07 -6.56
N MET A 91 10.89 6.69 -5.61
CA MET A 91 10.69 5.30 -5.22
C MET A 91 10.27 4.41 -6.41
N SER A 92 9.38 4.90 -7.26
CA SER A 92 8.98 4.17 -8.47
C SER A 92 10.14 3.95 -9.45
N ARG A 93 11.08 4.89 -9.51
CA ARG A 93 12.30 4.71 -10.31
C ARG A 93 13.22 3.65 -9.70
N TRP A 94 13.39 3.64 -8.38
CA TRP A 94 14.14 2.61 -7.69
C TRP A 94 13.49 1.24 -7.84
N ARG A 95 12.16 1.14 -7.78
CA ARG A 95 11.42 -0.12 -7.95
C ARG A 95 11.57 -0.73 -9.34
N SER A 96 11.98 0.02 -10.35
CA SER A 96 12.28 -0.53 -11.67
C SER A 96 13.44 -1.54 -11.65
N LEU A 97 14.31 -1.51 -10.64
CA LEU A 97 15.34 -2.54 -10.42
C LEU A 97 14.74 -3.93 -10.13
N HIS A 98 13.49 -3.99 -9.67
CA HIS A 98 12.82 -5.23 -9.28
C HIS A 98 11.95 -5.75 -10.45
N GLY A 99 12.58 -6.34 -11.44
CA GLY A 99 11.89 -6.97 -12.57
C GLY A 99 11.81 -6.14 -13.86
N LEU A 100 12.26 -4.87 -13.85
CA LEU A 100 12.32 -4.00 -15.04
C LEU A 100 13.77 -3.66 -15.44
N HIS A 101 14.76 -4.36 -14.90
CA HIS A 101 16.19 -4.18 -15.20
C HIS A 101 16.71 -2.74 -15.01
N GLY A 102 16.06 -1.93 -14.17
CA GLY A 102 16.40 -0.53 -13.98
C GLY A 102 15.88 0.40 -15.07
N GLU A 103 15.00 -0.06 -15.94
CA GLU A 103 14.36 0.77 -16.97
C GLU A 103 12.95 1.18 -16.53
N GLY A 104 12.49 2.36 -16.96
CA GLY A 104 11.14 2.83 -16.67
C GLY A 104 10.84 3.02 -15.17
N TYR A 105 9.61 2.72 -14.77
CA TYR A 105 9.06 2.96 -13.43
C TYR A 105 8.20 1.78 -12.95
N GLY A 106 8.40 1.37 -11.69
CA GLY A 106 7.63 0.31 -11.05
C GLY A 106 6.84 0.79 -9.86
N GLU A 107 5.70 0.15 -9.59
CA GLU A 107 5.00 0.22 -8.32
C GLU A 107 5.07 -1.13 -7.62
N ALA A 108 5.40 -1.11 -6.34
CA ALA A 108 5.58 -2.30 -5.55
C ALA A 108 4.41 -2.55 -4.61
N PHE A 109 4.01 -3.82 -4.52
CA PHE A 109 2.90 -4.27 -3.70
C PHE A 109 3.27 -5.54 -2.94
N LEU A 110 2.67 -5.69 -1.77
CA LEU A 110 2.53 -6.96 -1.10
C LEU A 110 1.08 -7.43 -1.30
N ALA A 111 0.89 -8.38 -2.20
CA ALA A 111 -0.42 -8.89 -2.60
C ALA A 111 -0.66 -10.28 -1.99
N MET A 112 -1.82 -10.47 -1.36
CA MET A 112 -2.22 -11.73 -0.77
C MET A 112 -3.74 -11.80 -0.54
N PRO A 113 -4.33 -13.00 -0.33
CA PRO A 113 -5.70 -13.14 0.12
C PRO A 113 -5.95 -12.42 1.45
N HIS A 114 -7.19 -11.98 1.66
CA HIS A 114 -7.55 -11.17 2.84
C HIS A 114 -7.26 -11.86 4.18
N ASP A 115 -7.48 -13.17 4.29
CA ASP A 115 -7.18 -13.93 5.52
C ASP A 115 -5.68 -13.91 5.85
N ALA A 116 -4.81 -14.13 4.86
CA ALA A 116 -3.36 -14.04 5.04
C ALA A 116 -2.92 -12.61 5.41
N TYR A 117 -3.54 -11.58 4.81
CA TYR A 117 -3.28 -10.19 5.14
C TYR A 117 -3.64 -9.85 6.59
N ARG A 118 -4.82 -10.30 7.05
CA ARG A 118 -5.29 -10.14 8.42
C ARG A 118 -4.31 -10.77 9.42
N ASP A 119 -3.90 -12.02 9.16
CA ASP A 119 -3.01 -12.76 10.04
C ASP A 119 -1.62 -12.10 10.12
N LEU A 120 -1.09 -11.63 8.99
CA LEU A 120 0.17 -10.89 8.94
C LEU A 120 0.09 -9.55 9.70
N ALA A 121 -0.97 -8.79 9.52
CA ALA A 121 -1.18 -7.51 10.20
C ALA A 121 -1.33 -7.68 11.73
N ALA A 122 -1.98 -8.76 12.18
CA ALA A 122 -2.12 -9.09 13.60
C ALA A 122 -0.76 -9.41 14.25
N HIS A 123 0.08 -10.20 13.59
CA HIS A 123 1.42 -10.53 14.08
C HIS A 123 2.34 -9.30 14.15
N ALA A 124 2.28 -8.40 13.17
CA ALA A 124 3.06 -7.18 13.19
C ALA A 124 2.65 -6.22 14.31
N GLY A 125 1.36 -6.15 14.64
CA GLY A 125 0.84 -5.35 15.75
C GLY A 125 1.33 -5.84 17.12
N SER A 126 1.43 -7.15 17.32
CA SER A 126 1.92 -7.75 18.58
C SER A 126 3.42 -7.54 18.77
N ALA A 127 4.22 -7.59 17.72
CA ALA A 127 5.67 -7.35 17.79
C ALA A 127 6.01 -5.89 18.16
N GLY A 128 5.22 -4.92 17.71
CA GLY A 128 5.39 -3.50 18.03
C GLY A 128 5.08 -3.17 19.50
N GLN A 129 4.17 -3.89 20.15
CA GLN A 129 3.84 -3.71 21.56
C GLN A 129 4.91 -4.29 22.50
N ALA A 130 5.59 -5.35 22.10
CA ALA A 130 6.65 -5.98 22.89
C ALA A 130 7.94 -5.11 22.93
N ALA A 131 8.18 -4.29 21.92
CA ALA A 131 9.37 -3.44 21.83
C ALA A 131 9.23 -2.07 22.54
N GLY A 132 8.01 -1.68 22.93
CA GLY A 132 7.71 -0.39 23.57
C GLY A 132 7.58 -0.46 25.11
N GLY A 133 7.85 -1.61 25.73
CA GLY A 133 7.65 -1.88 27.17
C GLY A 133 8.95 -2.01 27.99
N SER A 134 9.98 -1.21 27.67
CA SER A 134 11.23 -1.16 28.46
C SER A 134 11.63 0.27 28.79
#